data_b8bb3aabbea7467a54817be736232eba
#
_entry.id   b8bb3aabbea7467a54817be736232eba
#
_cell.length_a   1.000
_cell.length_b   1.000
_cell.length_c   1.000
_cell.angle_alpha   90.00
_cell.angle_beta   90.00
_cell.angle_gamma   90.00
#
_symmetry.space_group_name_H-M   'P 1'
#
loop_
_entity.id
_entity.type
_entity.pdbx_description
1 polymer ?
#
loop_
_entity_poly.entity_id
_entity_poly.type
_entity_poly.pdbx_seq_one_letter_code
_entity_poly.pdbx_strand_id
1 'polypeptide(L)'
;MPRLPKTTAQRQRDAVVHAIDRYIAAGKRNGRDSRAAATALGVPYVTLWRRLKAPEDFTLGELQSIANTLNVSLTTLLGGQTNGE
;
A
#
# COMPACT_ATOMS: atom_id res chain seq x y z
N MET A 1 20.13 15.15 -18.43
CA MET A 1 20.61 14.85 -17.09
C MET A 1 20.18 13.45 -16.65
N PRO A 2 21.08 12.70 -16.11
CA PRO A 2 20.66 11.38 -15.59
C PRO A 2 19.75 11.57 -14.40
N ARG A 3 18.74 10.71 -14.33
CA ARG A 3 17.83 10.72 -13.21
C ARG A 3 18.47 10.00 -12.03
N LEU A 4 18.36 10.60 -10.85
CA LEU A 4 18.84 9.95 -9.66
C LEU A 4 17.95 8.75 -9.33
N PRO A 5 18.55 7.64 -8.88
CA PRO A 5 17.74 6.50 -8.49
C PRO A 5 16.89 6.82 -7.26
N LYS A 6 15.75 6.16 -7.16
CA LYS A 6 14.91 6.32 -5.98
C LYS A 6 15.60 5.73 -4.77
N THR A 7 15.41 6.38 -3.62
CA THR A 7 15.90 5.83 -2.36
C THR A 7 15.08 4.61 -1.99
N THR A 8 15.59 3.81 -1.06
CA THR A 8 14.86 2.66 -0.54
C THR A 8 13.51 3.08 0.03
N ALA A 9 13.49 4.20 0.77
CA ALA A 9 12.23 4.71 1.34
C ALA A 9 11.23 5.06 0.26
N GLN A 10 11.66 5.68 -0.82
CA GLN A 10 10.77 6.02 -1.93
C GLN A 10 10.22 4.77 -2.61
N ARG A 11 11.06 3.76 -2.80
CA ARG A 11 10.61 2.49 -3.38
C ARG A 11 9.58 1.81 -2.50
N GLN A 12 9.78 1.83 -1.19
CA GLN A 12 8.85 1.22 -0.26
C GLN A 12 7.50 1.93 -0.29
N ARG A 13 7.51 3.26 -0.32
CA ARG A 13 6.27 4.03 -0.40
C ARG A 13 5.53 3.75 -1.71
N ASP A 14 6.27 3.72 -2.82
CA ASP A 14 5.68 3.44 -4.11
C ASP A 14 5.06 2.04 -4.13
N ALA A 15 5.72 1.06 -3.53
CA ALA A 15 5.22 -0.30 -3.47
C ALA A 15 3.91 -0.38 -2.69
N VAL A 16 3.83 0.33 -1.57
CA VAL A 16 2.61 0.36 -0.74
C VAL A 16 1.45 0.98 -1.54
N VAL A 17 1.69 2.14 -2.15
CA VAL A 17 0.65 2.82 -2.93
C VAL A 17 0.19 1.92 -4.07
N HIS A 18 1.11 1.30 -4.76
CA HIS A 18 0.79 0.43 -5.88
C HIS A 18 -0.05 -0.77 -5.44
N ALA A 19 0.32 -1.39 -4.32
CA ALA A 19 -0.43 -2.53 -3.79
C ALA A 19 -1.86 -2.13 -3.42
N ILE A 20 -2.03 -0.97 -2.79
CA ILE A 20 -3.34 -0.49 -2.41
C ILE A 20 -4.16 -0.17 -3.66
N ASP A 21 -3.59 0.50 -4.63
CA ASP A 21 -4.29 0.84 -5.87
C ASP A 21 -4.78 -0.41 -6.60
N ARG A 22 -3.94 -1.45 -6.65
CA ARG A 22 -4.33 -2.70 -7.28
C ARG A 22 -5.47 -3.37 -6.53
N TYR A 23 -5.42 -3.32 -5.19
CA TYR A 23 -6.47 -3.89 -4.37
C TYR A 23 -7.80 -3.19 -4.60
N ILE A 24 -7.78 -1.85 -4.64
CA ILE A 24 -8.99 -1.06 -4.89
C ILE A 24 -9.54 -1.37 -6.28
N ALA A 25 -8.68 -1.41 -7.29
CA ALA A 25 -9.10 -1.69 -8.67
C ALA A 25 -9.74 -3.08 -8.78
N ALA A 26 -9.12 -4.08 -8.16
CA ALA A 26 -9.68 -5.43 -8.17
C ALA A 26 -11.03 -5.48 -7.47
N GLY A 27 -11.17 -4.73 -6.36
CA GLY A 27 -12.43 -4.66 -5.65
C GLY A 27 -13.54 -4.05 -6.48
N LYS A 28 -13.23 -3.02 -7.26
CA LYS A 28 -14.23 -2.39 -8.12
C LYS A 28 -14.78 -3.36 -9.17
N ARG A 29 -13.94 -4.22 -9.71
CA ARG A 29 -14.39 -5.25 -10.65
C ARG A 29 -15.36 -6.23 -10.00
N ASN A 30 -15.26 -6.40 -8.70
CA ASN A 30 -16.12 -7.31 -7.93
C ASN A 30 -17.26 -6.58 -7.23
N GLY A 31 -17.50 -5.31 -7.57
CA GLY A 31 -18.60 -4.55 -6.98
C GLY A 31 -18.28 -3.89 -5.65
N ARG A 32 -17.02 -3.96 -5.19
CA ARG A 32 -16.61 -3.34 -3.94
C ARG A 32 -16.09 -1.93 -4.22
N ASP A 33 -16.68 -0.92 -3.61
CA ASP A 33 -16.26 0.45 -3.82
C ASP A 33 -15.04 0.80 -2.95
N SER A 34 -14.55 2.03 -3.11
CA SER A 34 -13.36 2.48 -2.40
C SER A 34 -13.55 2.53 -0.89
N ARG A 35 -14.75 2.85 -0.42
CA ARG A 35 -15.01 2.88 1.02
C ARG A 35 -14.97 1.47 1.61
N ALA A 36 -15.55 0.50 0.91
CA ALA A 36 -15.50 -0.88 1.34
C ALA A 36 -14.05 -1.39 1.35
N ALA A 37 -13.26 -0.98 0.35
CA ALA A 37 -11.86 -1.34 0.32
C ALA A 37 -11.11 -0.78 1.52
N ALA A 38 -11.34 0.50 1.87
CA ALA A 38 -10.70 1.10 3.03
C ALA A 38 -11.08 0.36 4.31
N THR A 39 -12.35 0.02 4.47
CA THR A 39 -12.82 -0.74 5.61
C THR A 39 -12.09 -2.07 5.71
N ALA A 40 -11.96 -2.78 4.59
CA ALA A 40 -11.27 -4.07 4.56
C ALA A 40 -9.79 -3.92 4.91
N LEU A 41 -9.17 -2.81 4.47
CA LEU A 41 -7.77 -2.54 4.78
C LEU A 41 -7.56 -2.09 6.22
N GLY A 42 -8.64 -1.77 6.94
CA GLY A 42 -8.54 -1.36 8.33
C GLY A 42 -8.10 0.09 8.50
N VAL A 43 -8.27 0.93 7.47
CA VAL A 43 -7.89 2.34 7.52
C VAL A 43 -9.13 3.17 7.18
N PRO A 44 -9.45 4.21 7.96
CA PRO A 44 -10.59 5.06 7.63
C PRO A 44 -10.43 5.64 6.21
N TYR A 45 -11.55 5.78 5.52
CA TYR A 45 -11.56 6.18 4.12
C TYR A 45 -10.79 7.49 3.87
N VAL A 46 -11.09 8.52 4.67
CA VAL A 46 -10.42 9.81 4.51
C VAL A 46 -8.93 9.69 4.80
N THR A 47 -8.59 8.93 5.84
CA THR A 47 -7.19 8.70 6.20
C THR A 47 -6.46 7.98 5.07
N LEU A 48 -7.10 6.97 4.47
CA LEU A 48 -6.49 6.23 3.36
C LEU A 48 -6.12 7.17 2.21
N TRP A 49 -7.04 8.06 1.82
CA TRP A 49 -6.76 9.00 0.73
C TRP A 49 -5.63 9.94 1.08
N ARG A 50 -5.56 10.42 2.33
CA ARG A 50 -4.45 11.26 2.76
C ARG A 50 -3.13 10.53 2.68
N ARG A 51 -3.11 9.27 3.11
CA ARG A 51 -1.88 8.47 3.09
C ARG A 51 -1.44 8.14 1.67
N LEU A 52 -2.37 7.94 0.75
CA LEU A 52 -2.01 7.69 -0.64
C LEU A 52 -1.33 8.90 -1.28
N LYS A 53 -1.68 10.11 -0.83
CA LYS A 53 -1.03 11.32 -1.30
C LYS A 53 0.30 11.57 -0.59
N ALA A 54 0.44 11.09 0.63
CA ALA A 54 1.64 11.27 1.44
C ALA A 54 2.01 9.93 2.09
N PRO A 55 2.51 8.98 1.29
CA PRO A 55 2.77 7.62 1.80
C PRO A 55 3.76 7.56 2.95
N GLU A 56 4.60 8.58 3.09
CA GLU A 56 5.55 8.65 4.19
C GLU A 56 4.85 8.76 5.54
N ASP A 57 3.57 9.09 5.56
CA ASP A 57 2.82 9.25 6.81
C ASP A 57 2.17 7.95 7.29
N PHE A 58 2.25 6.87 6.51
CA PHE A 58 1.73 5.59 6.96
C PHE A 58 2.40 5.17 8.26
N THR A 59 1.59 4.77 9.24
CA THR A 59 2.12 4.21 10.48
C THR A 59 2.40 2.73 10.28
N LEU A 60 3.26 2.17 11.14
CA LEU A 60 3.54 0.74 11.09
C LEU A 60 2.28 -0.08 11.29
N GLY A 61 1.41 0.34 12.22
CA GLY A 61 0.15 -0.37 12.45
C GLY A 61 -0.74 -0.38 11.22
N GLU A 62 -0.81 0.76 10.51
CA GLU A 62 -1.57 0.83 9.28
C GLU A 62 -1.01 -0.11 8.22
N LEU A 63 0.31 -0.12 8.08
CA LEU A 63 0.95 -0.99 7.10
C LEU A 63 0.75 -2.46 7.43
N GLN A 64 0.79 -2.83 8.71
CA GLN A 64 0.53 -4.21 9.11
C GLN A 64 -0.90 -4.62 8.83
N SER A 65 -1.85 -3.72 9.09
CA SER A 65 -3.26 -3.97 8.81
C SER A 65 -3.48 -4.19 7.31
N ILE A 66 -2.85 -3.36 6.49
CA ILE A 66 -2.95 -3.49 5.04
C ILE A 66 -2.33 -4.82 4.58
N ALA A 67 -1.16 -5.15 5.09
CA ALA A 67 -0.48 -6.38 4.72
C ALA A 67 -1.33 -7.60 5.08
N ASN A 68 -1.96 -7.58 6.25
CA ASN A 68 -2.83 -8.67 6.68
C ASN A 68 -4.02 -8.84 5.72
N THR A 69 -4.63 -7.73 5.31
CA THR A 69 -5.77 -7.77 4.39
C THR A 69 -5.35 -8.31 3.04
N LEU A 70 -4.17 -7.92 2.57
CA LEU A 70 -3.65 -8.38 1.29
C LEU A 70 -3.05 -9.78 1.38
N ASN A 71 -2.97 -10.33 2.59
CA ASN A 71 -2.42 -11.66 2.84
C ASN A 71 -0.96 -11.77 2.39
N VAL A 72 -0.19 -10.75 2.68
CA VAL A 72 1.25 -10.71 2.37
C VAL A 72 2.00 -10.31 3.63
N SER A 73 3.31 -10.58 3.65
CA SER A 73 4.15 -10.09 4.74
C SER A 73 4.36 -8.59 4.62
N LEU A 74 4.71 -7.95 5.72
CA LEU A 74 5.06 -6.53 5.68
C LEU A 74 6.21 -6.26 4.72
N THR A 75 7.21 -7.14 4.73
CA THR A 75 8.34 -7.02 3.82
C THR A 75 7.88 -7.01 2.35
N THR A 76 6.99 -7.92 2.00
CA THR A 76 6.44 -7.99 0.65
C THR A 76 5.66 -6.72 0.31
N LEU A 77 4.85 -6.22 1.25
CA LEU A 77 4.09 -5.00 1.03
C LEU A 77 5.02 -3.83 0.70
N LEU A 78 6.15 -3.78 1.37
CA LEU A 78 7.14 -2.72 1.16
C LEU A 78 8.01 -2.96 -0.07
N GLY A 79 7.67 -3.94 -0.88
CA GLY A 79 8.40 -4.21 -2.12
C GLY A 79 9.66 -5.03 -1.93
N GLY A 80 9.82 -5.65 -0.76
CA GLY A 80 11.00 -6.48 -0.51
C GLY A 80 10.94 -7.79 -1.26
N GLN A 81 12.11 -8.34 -1.55
CA GLN A 81 12.23 -9.62 -2.22
C GLN A 81 12.22 -10.73 -1.19
N THR A 82 11.37 -11.71 -1.41
CA THR A 82 11.28 -12.81 -0.46
C THR A 82 12.37 -13.85 -0.66
N ASN A 83 12.95 -13.93 -1.83
CA ASN A 83 14.03 -14.88 -2.10
C ASN A 83 15.39 -14.23 -1.94
N GLY A 84 15.46 -13.20 -1.37
CA GLY A 84 16.69 -12.53 -1.04
C GLY A 84 17.59 -12.43 -2.17
N GLU A 85 17.47 -12.66 -2.22
CA GLU A 85 18.36 -12.70 -2.86
C GLU A 85 18.94 -12.60 -2.74
#